data_254fc373ee8a40d6b398ddaf8f061d82
#
_entry.id   254fc373ee8a40d6b398ddaf8f061d82
#
_cell.length_a   1.000
_cell.length_b   1.000
_cell.length_c   1.000
_cell.angle_alpha   90.00
_cell.angle_beta   90.00
_cell.angle_gamma   90.00
#
_symmetry.space_group_name_H-M   'P 1'
#
loop_
_entity.id
_entity.type
_entity.pdbx_description
1 polymer ?
#
loop_
_entity_poly.entity_id
_entity_poly.type
_entity_poly.pdbx_seq_one_letter_code
_entity_poly.pdbx_strand_id
1 'polypeptide(L)'
;MALLLLIPAAQAAAPLVKGPRNGRKDDVVTITTPEGIIRLLLFKDTPLHRANFLRKARSGFYNGTTFHRVIDGFMVQGGDANSKDADPANDGQGRAGDPTVPAELGPGHPHVYGALAAARPAGPAGTPSSNSQFYLVENRGGTHRLDGQYTVFGQVIQGLDVVDKIAKVAKDARDRPLTNVPMTMKVEHLRKKKITKIYGYQYS
;
A
#
# COMPACT_ATOMS: atom_id res chain seq x y z
N MET A 1 -67.00 8.06 -30.32
CA MET A 1 -65.65 7.54 -30.36
C MET A 1 -64.74 8.64 -29.81
N ALA A 2 -64.34 8.52 -28.56
CA ALA A 2 -63.43 9.47 -27.92
C ALA A 2 -61.99 8.90 -27.98
N LEU A 3 -61.08 9.60 -28.64
CA LEU A 3 -59.67 9.25 -28.81
C LEU A 3 -58.90 9.73 -27.56
N LEU A 4 -58.48 8.82 -26.68
CA LEU A 4 -57.60 9.12 -25.56
C LEU A 4 -56.16 9.28 -26.06
N LEU A 5 -55.64 10.50 -25.99
CA LEU A 5 -54.21 10.79 -26.20
C LEU A 5 -53.41 10.40 -24.96
N LEU A 6 -52.64 9.32 -25.05
CA LEU A 6 -51.64 8.95 -24.06
C LEU A 6 -50.47 9.91 -24.15
N ILE A 7 -50.24 10.73 -23.10
CA ILE A 7 -49.07 11.55 -22.92
C ILE A 7 -47.96 10.65 -22.33
N PRO A 8 -46.77 10.52 -22.96
CA PRO A 8 -45.69 9.74 -22.37
C PRO A 8 -45.13 10.46 -21.12
N ALA A 9 -45.09 9.75 -20.03
CA ALA A 9 -44.46 10.23 -18.80
C ALA A 9 -42.96 10.51 -19.04
N ALA A 10 -42.55 11.76 -18.80
CA ALA A 10 -41.17 12.17 -18.86
C ALA A 10 -40.40 11.40 -17.77
N GLN A 11 -39.48 10.52 -18.19
CA GLN A 11 -38.54 9.84 -17.32
C GLN A 11 -37.61 10.88 -16.71
N ALA A 12 -37.71 11.10 -15.41
CA ALA A 12 -36.77 11.96 -14.68
C ALA A 12 -35.34 11.39 -14.81
N ALA A 13 -34.44 12.16 -15.39
CA ALA A 13 -33.04 11.80 -15.50
C ALA A 13 -32.45 11.61 -14.09
N ALA A 14 -31.84 10.45 -13.85
CA ALA A 14 -31.16 10.18 -12.60
C ALA A 14 -30.10 11.27 -12.32
N PRO A 15 -29.93 11.71 -11.06
CA PRO A 15 -28.97 12.74 -10.73
C PRO A 15 -27.56 12.28 -11.11
N LEU A 16 -26.84 13.10 -11.89
CA LEU A 16 -25.44 12.89 -12.24
C LEU A 16 -24.64 12.75 -10.95
N VAL A 17 -24.17 11.54 -10.67
CA VAL A 17 -23.19 11.28 -9.61
C VAL A 17 -21.95 12.07 -10.00
N LYS A 18 -21.69 13.19 -9.32
CA LYS A 18 -20.45 13.97 -9.50
C LYS A 18 -19.29 13.04 -9.17
N GLY A 19 -18.51 12.65 -10.18
CA GLY A 19 -17.27 11.88 -10.01
C GLY A 19 -16.38 12.57 -8.96
N PRO A 20 -15.45 11.84 -8.33
CA PRO A 20 -14.64 12.39 -7.24
C PRO A 20 -13.96 13.65 -7.77
N ARG A 21 -14.29 14.80 -7.16
CA ARG A 21 -13.61 16.06 -7.42
C ARG A 21 -12.13 15.78 -7.23
N ASN A 22 -11.32 16.10 -8.23
CA ASN A 22 -9.85 15.96 -8.18
C ASN A 22 -9.37 16.65 -6.89
N GLY A 23 -9.28 15.82 -5.79
CA GLY A 23 -9.48 16.32 -4.46
C GLY A 23 -8.32 17.21 -4.02
N ARG A 24 -8.63 18.34 -3.43
CA ARG A 24 -7.67 19.21 -2.72
C ARG A 24 -6.99 18.50 -1.53
N LYS A 25 -7.41 17.26 -1.22
CA LYS A 25 -6.91 16.44 -0.12
C LYS A 25 -6.41 15.09 -0.62
N ASP A 26 -5.56 14.46 0.18
CA ASP A 26 -5.09 13.11 -0.03
C ASP A 26 -4.91 12.37 1.31
N ASP A 27 -4.79 11.04 1.24
CA ASP A 27 -4.61 10.19 2.40
C ASP A 27 -3.11 9.96 2.65
N VAL A 28 -2.65 10.34 3.83
CA VAL A 28 -1.31 10.02 4.33
C VAL A 28 -1.46 8.87 5.32
N VAL A 29 -0.73 7.78 5.09
CA VAL A 29 -0.66 6.66 6.02
C VAL A 29 0.59 6.82 6.86
N THR A 30 0.42 6.85 8.17
CA THR A 30 1.52 6.84 9.14
C THR A 30 1.68 5.43 9.68
N ILE A 31 2.87 4.85 9.52
CA ILE A 31 3.31 3.60 10.16
C ILE A 31 4.18 3.99 11.34
N THR A 32 3.82 3.51 12.53
CA THR A 32 4.63 3.66 13.75
C THR A 32 5.25 2.33 14.12
N THR A 33 6.55 2.31 14.35
CA THR A 33 7.36 1.14 14.73
C THR A 33 8.26 1.50 15.91
N PRO A 34 8.90 0.54 16.58
CA PRO A 34 9.95 0.80 17.56
C PRO A 34 11.15 1.60 16.99
N GLU A 35 11.44 1.43 15.70
CA GLU A 35 12.54 2.10 15.00
C GLU A 35 12.22 3.54 14.60
N GLY A 36 10.93 3.93 14.65
CA GLY A 36 10.48 5.28 14.30
C GLY A 36 9.21 5.32 13.46
N ILE A 37 8.99 6.44 12.82
CA ILE A 37 7.77 6.74 12.07
C ILE A 37 8.07 6.81 10.57
N ILE A 38 7.29 6.09 9.76
CA ILE A 38 7.31 6.14 8.31
C ILE A 38 5.98 6.73 7.83
N ARG A 39 6.02 7.64 6.85
CA ARG A 39 4.80 8.18 6.21
C ARG A 39 4.76 7.87 4.75
N LEU A 40 3.61 7.39 4.31
CA LEU A 40 3.36 6.94 2.94
C LEU A 40 2.32 7.80 2.26
N LEU A 41 2.49 8.01 0.97
CA LEU A 41 1.46 8.49 0.06
C LEU A 41 1.18 7.40 -0.97
N LEU A 42 -0.12 7.17 -1.28
CA LEU A 42 -0.53 6.13 -2.20
C LEU A 42 -0.93 6.73 -3.56
N PHE A 43 -0.51 6.07 -4.64
CA PHE A 43 -0.78 6.52 -5.99
C PHE A 43 -2.27 6.31 -6.36
N LYS A 44 -2.82 7.24 -7.17
CA LYS A 44 -4.24 7.22 -7.55
C LYS A 44 -4.51 6.35 -8.76
N ASP A 45 -3.51 6.14 -9.57
CA ASP A 45 -3.53 5.34 -10.79
C ASP A 45 -3.29 3.84 -10.54
N THR A 46 -3.14 3.45 -9.27
CA THR A 46 -3.25 2.07 -8.80
C THR A 46 -4.44 1.91 -7.83
N PRO A 47 -5.68 2.14 -8.30
CA PRO A 47 -6.85 2.31 -7.45
C PRO A 47 -7.22 1.06 -6.62
N LEU A 48 -6.97 -0.16 -7.13
CA LEU A 48 -7.29 -1.40 -6.43
C LEU A 48 -6.39 -1.59 -5.21
N HIS A 49 -5.07 -1.48 -5.39
CA HIS A 49 -4.11 -1.55 -4.29
C HIS A 49 -4.30 -0.42 -3.29
N ARG A 50 -4.49 0.81 -3.78
CA ARG A 50 -4.77 1.97 -2.94
C ARG A 50 -6.00 1.77 -2.06
N ALA A 51 -7.13 1.37 -2.65
CA ALA A 51 -8.39 1.18 -1.92
C ALA A 51 -8.27 0.05 -0.89
N ASN A 52 -7.67 -1.08 -1.28
CA ASN A 52 -7.45 -2.23 -0.40
C ASN A 52 -6.55 -1.87 0.80
N PHE A 53 -5.41 -1.24 0.54
CA PHE A 53 -4.46 -0.86 1.59
C PHE A 53 -5.08 0.15 2.58
N LEU A 54 -5.74 1.21 2.09
CA LEU A 54 -6.41 2.19 2.93
C LEU A 54 -7.54 1.59 3.77
N ARG A 55 -8.33 0.67 3.21
CA ARG A 55 -9.39 -0.03 3.95
C ARG A 55 -8.81 -0.83 5.11
N LYS A 56 -7.74 -1.60 4.88
CA LYS A 56 -7.04 -2.39 5.90
C LYS A 56 -6.37 -1.49 6.96
N ALA A 57 -5.71 -0.42 6.55
CA ALA A 57 -5.09 0.53 7.48
C ALA A 57 -6.12 1.20 8.40
N ARG A 58 -7.29 1.62 7.84
CA ARG A 58 -8.38 2.24 8.60
C ARG A 58 -9.07 1.26 9.55
N SER A 59 -9.18 -0.01 9.18
CA SER A 59 -9.77 -1.04 10.05
C SER A 59 -8.85 -1.53 11.17
N GLY A 60 -7.60 -1.02 11.23
CA GLY A 60 -6.61 -1.50 12.20
C GLY A 60 -6.03 -2.89 11.85
N PHE A 61 -6.27 -3.41 10.65
CA PHE A 61 -5.77 -4.72 10.24
C PHE A 61 -4.27 -4.87 10.43
N TYR A 62 -3.49 -3.81 10.12
CA TYR A 62 -2.04 -3.85 10.22
C TYR A 62 -1.50 -3.71 11.65
N ASN A 63 -2.34 -3.32 12.62
CA ASN A 63 -1.88 -3.15 13.99
C ASN A 63 -1.44 -4.49 14.59
N GLY A 64 -0.19 -4.54 15.04
CA GLY A 64 0.46 -5.75 15.57
C GLY A 64 1.08 -6.66 14.50
N THR A 65 0.89 -6.43 13.19
CA THR A 65 1.71 -7.10 12.18
C THR A 65 3.14 -6.59 12.23
N THR A 66 4.10 -7.39 11.75
CA THR A 66 5.53 -7.04 11.81
C THR A 66 6.14 -6.85 10.42
N PHE A 67 7.30 -6.21 10.38
CA PHE A 67 8.23 -6.40 9.27
C PHE A 67 8.93 -7.75 9.47
N HIS A 68 8.42 -8.78 8.82
CA HIS A 68 8.83 -10.17 9.01
C HIS A 68 9.98 -10.62 8.10
N ARG A 69 10.38 -9.80 7.12
CA ARG A 69 11.53 -10.06 6.25
C ARG A 69 12.22 -8.76 5.91
N VAL A 70 13.53 -8.67 6.21
CA VAL A 70 14.33 -7.46 6.01
C VAL A 70 15.67 -7.79 5.35
N ILE A 71 15.99 -7.07 4.28
CA ILE A 71 17.23 -7.27 3.53
C ILE A 71 17.87 -5.91 3.26
N ASP A 72 19.02 -5.66 3.91
CA ASP A 72 19.85 -4.47 3.68
C ASP A 72 20.28 -4.40 2.21
N GLY A 73 20.20 -3.25 1.60
CA GLY A 73 20.43 -3.04 0.17
C GLY A 73 19.31 -3.56 -0.75
N PHE A 74 18.13 -3.95 -0.18
CA PHE A 74 17.01 -4.42 -1.01
C PHE A 74 15.66 -3.85 -0.54
N MET A 75 15.06 -4.42 0.53
CA MET A 75 13.71 -4.05 0.97
C MET A 75 13.41 -4.48 2.41
N VAL A 76 12.36 -3.90 2.98
CA VAL A 76 11.70 -4.38 4.20
C VAL A 76 10.26 -4.78 3.88
N GLN A 77 9.87 -6.02 4.19
CA GLN A 77 8.56 -6.60 3.88
C GLN A 77 7.77 -6.88 5.15
N GLY A 78 6.49 -6.53 5.14
CA GLY A 78 5.60 -6.71 6.27
C GLY A 78 4.13 -6.86 5.87
N GLY A 79 3.24 -6.78 6.89
CA GLY A 79 1.79 -6.76 6.68
C GLY A 79 1.12 -8.13 6.61
N ASP A 80 1.83 -9.22 6.90
CA ASP A 80 1.22 -10.54 7.05
C ASP A 80 0.43 -10.62 8.36
N ALA A 81 -0.81 -11.10 8.30
CA ALA A 81 -1.65 -11.32 9.48
C ALA A 81 -1.09 -12.40 10.44
N ASN A 82 -0.36 -13.37 9.89
CA ASN A 82 0.27 -14.43 10.69
C ASN A 82 1.36 -13.87 11.62
N SER A 83 2.04 -12.80 11.20
CA SER A 83 3.10 -12.18 12.01
C SER A 83 2.61 -11.49 13.31
N LYS A 84 1.33 -11.63 13.65
CA LYS A 84 0.77 -11.14 14.92
C LYS A 84 0.86 -12.14 16.06
N ASP A 85 1.01 -13.42 15.76
CA ASP A 85 1.12 -14.46 16.78
C ASP A 85 2.59 -14.68 17.21
N ALA A 86 2.81 -15.67 18.05
CA ALA A 86 4.13 -16.00 18.56
C ALA A 86 4.89 -17.03 17.71
N ASP A 87 4.28 -17.54 16.62
CA ASP A 87 4.90 -18.55 15.76
C ASP A 87 5.67 -17.89 14.60
N PRO A 88 7.01 -17.80 14.69
CA PRO A 88 7.81 -17.21 13.62
C PRO A 88 7.86 -18.06 12.34
N ALA A 89 7.42 -19.32 12.41
CA ALA A 89 7.51 -20.23 11.26
C ALA A 89 6.47 -19.95 10.20
N ASN A 90 5.35 -19.31 10.56
CA ASN A 90 4.26 -18.99 9.63
C ASN A 90 4.34 -17.55 9.07
N ASP A 91 5.27 -16.74 9.54
CA ASP A 91 5.47 -15.36 9.08
C ASP A 91 5.74 -15.31 7.58
N GLY A 92 5.06 -14.41 6.89
CA GLY A 92 5.21 -14.20 5.44
C GLY A 92 4.48 -15.21 4.56
N GLN A 93 3.88 -16.27 5.13
CA GLN A 93 3.18 -17.28 4.35
C GLN A 93 1.79 -16.84 3.87
N GLY A 94 1.18 -15.84 4.53
CA GLY A 94 -0.21 -15.51 4.32
C GLY A 94 -1.16 -16.60 4.83
N ARG A 95 -2.45 -16.46 4.54
CA ARG A 95 -3.46 -17.45 4.91
C ARG A 95 -4.05 -18.11 3.67
N ALA A 96 -4.24 -19.41 3.70
CA ALA A 96 -4.94 -20.13 2.65
C ALA A 96 -6.34 -19.54 2.44
N GLY A 97 -6.70 -19.24 1.17
CA GLY A 97 -7.98 -18.62 0.84
C GLY A 97 -8.05 -17.10 0.98
N ASP A 98 -6.97 -16.45 1.41
CA ASP A 98 -6.92 -14.98 1.39
C ASP A 98 -7.19 -14.46 -0.02
N PRO A 99 -8.06 -13.45 -0.18
CA PRO A 99 -8.28 -12.85 -1.50
C PRO A 99 -7.00 -12.18 -1.99
N THR A 100 -6.86 -12.06 -3.29
CA THR A 100 -5.73 -11.38 -3.95
C THR A 100 -6.18 -10.06 -4.57
N VAL A 101 -5.22 -9.20 -4.91
CA VAL A 101 -5.48 -7.96 -5.66
C VAL A 101 -4.91 -8.13 -7.06
N PRO A 102 -5.72 -7.94 -8.12
CA PRO A 102 -5.20 -7.96 -9.50
C PRO A 102 -4.02 -7.01 -9.68
N ALA A 103 -2.99 -7.42 -10.41
CA ALA A 103 -1.81 -6.60 -10.64
C ALA A 103 -2.16 -5.30 -11.40
N GLU A 104 -1.60 -4.17 -10.97
CA GLU A 104 -1.75 -2.85 -11.61
C GLU A 104 -0.38 -2.38 -12.10
N LEU A 105 0.11 -2.95 -13.19
CA LEU A 105 1.44 -2.70 -13.76
C LEU A 105 1.47 -1.56 -14.78
N GLY A 106 0.29 -1.14 -15.27
CA GLY A 106 0.14 -0.18 -16.38
C GLY A 106 0.80 1.19 -16.17
N PRO A 107 0.71 1.83 -15.01
CA PRO A 107 1.31 3.16 -14.78
C PRO A 107 2.84 3.20 -14.82
N GLY A 108 3.50 2.03 -14.71
CA GLY A 108 4.95 1.97 -14.84
C GLY A 108 5.73 2.65 -13.73
N HIS A 109 5.20 2.69 -12.51
CA HIS A 109 5.93 3.22 -11.36
C HIS A 109 7.16 2.36 -11.05
N PRO A 110 8.39 2.96 -11.05
CA PRO A 110 9.62 2.20 -10.82
C PRO A 110 9.82 1.91 -9.33
N HIS A 111 10.58 0.85 -9.05
CA HIS A 111 11.03 0.48 -7.71
C HIS A 111 12.21 1.34 -7.27
N VAL A 112 12.00 2.64 -7.15
CA VAL A 112 13.01 3.57 -6.60
C VAL A 112 13.11 3.42 -5.08
N TYR A 113 14.16 3.98 -4.48
CA TYR A 113 14.31 4.07 -3.02
C TYR A 113 13.06 4.69 -2.37
N GLY A 114 12.47 3.98 -1.41
CA GLY A 114 11.23 4.37 -0.74
C GLY A 114 9.94 4.00 -1.49
N ALA A 115 9.99 3.32 -2.62
CA ALA A 115 8.78 2.82 -3.29
C ALA A 115 8.03 1.83 -2.38
N LEU A 116 6.71 1.96 -2.31
CA LEU A 116 5.80 1.03 -1.66
C LEU A 116 5.21 0.09 -2.72
N ALA A 117 5.50 -1.19 -2.61
CA ALA A 117 5.05 -2.20 -3.56
C ALA A 117 4.33 -3.37 -2.88
N ALA A 118 3.47 -4.04 -3.63
CA ALA A 118 2.73 -5.20 -3.15
C ALA A 118 3.57 -6.48 -3.30
N ALA A 119 3.64 -7.27 -2.22
CA ALA A 119 4.21 -8.62 -2.31
C ALA A 119 3.24 -9.55 -3.07
N ARG A 120 3.78 -10.60 -3.69
CA ARG A 120 3.01 -11.63 -4.38
C ARG A 120 3.72 -12.98 -4.34
N PRO A 121 3.01 -14.09 -4.54
CA PRO A 121 3.63 -15.39 -4.78
C PRO A 121 4.58 -15.35 -5.99
N ALA A 122 5.51 -16.30 -6.07
CA ALA A 122 6.34 -16.49 -7.26
C ALA A 122 5.45 -16.76 -8.49
N GLY A 123 5.84 -16.22 -9.64
CA GLY A 123 5.07 -16.36 -10.88
C GLY A 123 5.43 -15.29 -11.91
N PRO A 124 4.85 -15.36 -13.12
CA PRO A 124 5.08 -14.38 -14.18
C PRO A 124 4.57 -12.99 -13.81
N ALA A 125 4.93 -11.99 -14.62
CA ALA A 125 4.34 -10.66 -14.54
C ALA A 125 2.80 -10.76 -14.63
N GLY A 126 2.09 -9.94 -13.82
CA GLY A 126 0.63 -10.02 -13.74
C GLY A 126 0.06 -11.02 -12.74
N THR A 127 0.91 -11.86 -12.09
CA THR A 127 0.46 -12.65 -10.94
C THR A 127 -0.20 -11.75 -9.89
N PRO A 128 -1.42 -12.07 -9.42
CA PRO A 128 -2.10 -11.25 -8.44
C PRO A 128 -1.30 -11.04 -7.15
N SER A 129 -1.40 -9.86 -6.60
CA SER A 129 -0.72 -9.47 -5.37
C SER A 129 -1.40 -10.04 -4.13
N SER A 130 -0.63 -10.23 -3.05
CA SER A 130 -1.18 -10.41 -1.72
C SER A 130 -2.10 -9.22 -1.36
N ASN A 131 -3.21 -9.52 -0.69
CA ASN A 131 -4.13 -8.48 -0.25
C ASN A 131 -3.63 -7.71 0.99
N SER A 132 -2.52 -8.14 1.61
CA SER A 132 -2.03 -7.53 2.85
C SER A 132 -0.52 -7.31 2.85
N GLN A 133 0.28 -8.22 2.33
CA GLN A 133 1.72 -8.09 2.39
C GLN A 133 2.24 -7.05 1.39
N PHE A 134 3.11 -6.19 1.88
CA PHE A 134 3.75 -5.12 1.13
C PHE A 134 5.24 -5.04 1.47
N TYR A 135 6.00 -4.35 0.65
CA TYR A 135 7.39 -4.01 0.97
C TYR A 135 7.72 -2.57 0.61
N LEU A 136 8.71 -2.05 1.34
CA LEU A 136 9.32 -0.75 1.07
C LEU A 136 10.71 -0.99 0.50
N VAL A 137 11.01 -0.40 -0.66
CA VAL A 137 12.33 -0.51 -1.29
C VAL A 137 13.35 0.28 -0.46
N GLU A 138 14.39 -0.40 -0.01
CA GLU A 138 15.46 0.20 0.80
C GLU A 138 16.72 0.49 -0.04
N ASN A 139 16.93 -0.23 -1.15
CA ASN A 139 18.06 0.01 -2.03
C ASN A 139 18.05 1.45 -2.57
N ARG A 140 19.09 2.22 -2.28
CA ARG A 140 19.24 3.63 -2.69
C ARG A 140 19.33 3.80 -4.22
N GLY A 141 19.83 2.80 -4.94
CA GLY A 141 19.84 2.75 -6.40
C GLY A 141 18.52 2.25 -7.01
N GLY A 142 17.54 1.89 -6.17
CA GLY A 142 16.32 1.25 -6.61
C GLY A 142 16.48 -0.27 -6.84
N THR A 143 15.37 -0.92 -7.13
CA THR A 143 15.34 -2.37 -7.39
C THR A 143 14.66 -2.62 -8.74
N HIS A 144 15.21 -2.00 -9.78
CA HIS A 144 14.62 -1.91 -11.13
C HIS A 144 14.39 -3.27 -11.81
N ARG A 145 15.05 -4.35 -11.35
CA ARG A 145 14.76 -5.71 -11.83
C ARG A 145 13.31 -6.17 -11.56
N LEU A 146 12.60 -5.48 -10.64
CA LEU A 146 11.19 -5.75 -10.31
C LEU A 146 10.20 -4.86 -11.08
N ASP A 147 10.68 -3.88 -11.84
CA ASP A 147 9.83 -2.98 -12.62
C ASP A 147 9.02 -3.78 -13.65
N GLY A 148 7.73 -3.44 -13.77
CA GLY A 148 6.80 -4.17 -14.63
C GLY A 148 6.43 -5.59 -14.16
N GLN A 149 6.94 -6.05 -13.02
CA GLN A 149 6.64 -7.38 -12.47
C GLN A 149 5.81 -7.34 -11.18
N TYR A 150 6.00 -6.30 -10.38
CA TYR A 150 5.28 -6.07 -9.12
C TYR A 150 4.61 -4.71 -9.16
N THR A 151 3.43 -4.58 -8.53
CA THR A 151 2.72 -3.31 -8.46
C THR A 151 3.34 -2.40 -7.42
N VAL A 152 3.92 -1.30 -7.87
CA VAL A 152 4.27 -0.15 -7.01
C VAL A 152 3.04 0.75 -6.91
N PHE A 153 2.53 0.96 -5.70
CA PHE A 153 1.27 1.67 -5.49
C PHE A 153 1.35 2.87 -4.53
N GLY A 154 2.58 3.27 -4.18
CA GLY A 154 2.84 4.43 -3.34
C GLY A 154 4.33 4.63 -3.07
N GLN A 155 4.62 5.56 -2.19
CA GLN A 155 6.00 5.84 -1.78
C GLN A 155 6.09 6.42 -0.37
N VAL A 156 7.27 6.29 0.22
CA VAL A 156 7.65 6.94 1.48
C VAL A 156 7.85 8.44 1.21
N ILE A 157 7.16 9.28 1.97
CA ILE A 157 7.29 10.75 1.93
C ILE A 157 8.02 11.30 3.16
N GLN A 158 8.22 10.48 4.19
CA GLN A 158 9.03 10.77 5.38
C GLN A 158 9.41 9.47 6.07
N GLY A 159 10.63 9.39 6.66
CA GLY A 159 11.10 8.26 7.44
C GLY A 159 11.88 7.22 6.62
N LEU A 160 12.54 7.62 5.53
CA LEU A 160 13.46 6.75 4.79
C LEU A 160 14.61 6.25 5.66
N ASP A 161 15.11 7.07 6.58
CA ASP A 161 16.09 6.67 7.59
C ASP A 161 15.58 5.58 8.54
N VAL A 162 14.26 5.56 8.80
CA VAL A 162 13.62 4.50 9.59
C VAL A 162 13.55 3.20 8.78
N VAL A 163 13.27 3.28 7.47
CA VAL A 163 13.32 2.10 6.58
C VAL A 163 14.73 1.51 6.57
N ASP A 164 15.78 2.35 6.45
CA ASP A 164 17.20 1.93 6.53
C ASP A 164 17.53 1.25 7.88
N LYS A 165 17.02 1.79 9.00
CA LYS A 165 17.21 1.17 10.33
C LYS A 165 16.57 -0.20 10.42
N ILE A 166 15.32 -0.34 9.94
CA ILE A 166 14.61 -1.62 9.95
C ILE A 166 15.34 -2.66 9.09
N ALA A 167 15.90 -2.27 7.93
CA ALA A 167 16.63 -3.18 7.06
C ALA A 167 17.90 -3.76 7.71
N LYS A 168 18.47 -3.04 8.69
CA LYS A 168 19.73 -3.35 9.36
C LYS A 168 19.59 -4.01 10.73
N VAL A 169 18.36 -4.29 11.21
CA VAL A 169 18.18 -5.02 12.45
C VAL A 169 18.80 -6.42 12.37
N ALA A 170 19.24 -6.96 13.50
CA ALA A 170 19.74 -8.33 13.55
C ALA A 170 18.68 -9.33 13.08
N LYS A 171 19.05 -10.26 12.21
CA LYS A 171 18.14 -11.17 11.52
C LYS A 171 18.71 -12.58 11.43
N ASP A 172 17.83 -13.54 11.21
CA ASP A 172 18.20 -14.94 11.00
C ASP A 172 18.61 -15.22 9.52
N ALA A 173 18.94 -16.48 9.24
CA ALA A 173 19.33 -16.94 7.90
C ALA A 173 18.19 -16.85 6.85
N ARG A 174 16.94 -16.63 7.26
CA ARG A 174 15.76 -16.45 6.40
C ARG A 174 15.38 -14.97 6.25
N ASP A 175 16.28 -14.06 6.66
CA ASP A 175 16.06 -12.61 6.66
C ASP A 175 14.95 -12.13 7.61
N ARG A 176 14.54 -12.95 8.60
CA ARG A 176 13.57 -12.56 9.62
C ARG A 176 14.27 -11.83 10.76
N PRO A 177 13.79 -10.67 11.22
CA PRO A 177 14.31 -10.00 12.41
C PRO A 177 14.32 -10.92 13.64
N LEU A 178 15.43 -10.95 14.38
CA LEU A 178 15.53 -11.71 15.65
C LEU A 178 14.63 -11.14 16.73
N THR A 179 14.41 -9.82 16.71
CA THR A 179 13.42 -9.12 17.53
C THR A 179 12.32 -8.61 16.63
N ASN A 180 11.07 -8.94 16.92
CA ASN A 180 9.95 -8.47 16.11
C ASN A 180 9.94 -6.95 15.98
N VAL A 181 9.71 -6.46 14.77
CA VAL A 181 9.49 -5.04 14.45
C VAL A 181 8.00 -4.83 14.16
N PRO A 182 7.16 -4.70 15.20
CA PRO A 182 5.73 -4.52 15.03
C PRO A 182 5.40 -3.14 14.49
N MET A 183 4.23 -3.03 13.83
CA MET A 183 3.72 -1.77 13.33
C MET A 183 2.30 -1.48 13.80
N THR A 184 1.97 -0.19 13.86
CA THR A 184 0.60 0.30 13.90
C THR A 184 0.40 1.30 12.77
N MET A 185 -0.82 1.40 12.24
CA MET A 185 -1.10 2.31 11.14
C MET A 185 -2.23 3.29 11.48
N LYS A 186 -2.05 4.54 11.06
CA LYS A 186 -3.07 5.59 11.10
C LYS A 186 -3.20 6.25 9.74
N VAL A 187 -4.44 6.54 9.31
CA VAL A 187 -4.71 7.25 8.05
C VAL A 187 -5.25 8.64 8.36
N GLU A 188 -4.63 9.67 7.79
CA GLU A 188 -5.07 11.06 7.90
C GLU A 188 -5.39 11.63 6.52
N HIS A 189 -6.54 12.30 6.39
CA HIS A 189 -6.99 12.94 5.16
C HIS A 189 -6.61 14.43 5.17
N LEU A 190 -5.46 14.76 4.57
CA LEU A 190 -4.84 16.08 4.64
C LEU A 190 -5.01 16.87 3.34
N ARG A 191 -4.97 18.22 3.42
CA ARG A 191 -4.90 19.07 2.21
C ARG A 191 -3.56 18.84 1.50
N LYS A 192 -3.56 18.68 0.18
CA LYS A 192 -2.34 18.51 -0.63
C LYS A 192 -1.29 19.59 -0.35
N LYS A 193 -1.72 20.88 -0.27
CA LYS A 193 -0.82 21.99 0.12
C LYS A 193 -0.14 21.77 1.48
N LYS A 194 -0.85 21.15 2.45
CA LYS A 194 -0.28 20.81 3.76
C LYS A 194 0.74 19.68 3.63
N ILE A 195 0.44 18.66 2.83
CA ILE A 195 1.35 17.54 2.55
C ILE A 195 2.64 18.07 1.91
N THR A 196 2.54 18.89 0.85
CA THR A 196 3.71 19.54 0.24
C THR A 196 4.50 20.37 1.25
N LYS A 197 3.83 21.20 2.06
CA LYS A 197 4.51 22.06 3.04
C LYS A 197 5.26 21.28 4.12
N ILE A 198 4.69 20.16 4.60
CA ILE A 198 5.27 19.40 5.73
C ILE A 198 6.29 18.37 5.23
N TYR A 199 6.01 17.68 4.12
CA TYR A 199 6.76 16.51 3.68
C TYR A 199 7.56 16.75 2.39
N GLY A 200 7.48 17.94 1.78
CA GLY A 200 8.17 18.26 0.52
C GLY A 200 7.63 17.55 -0.71
N TYR A 201 6.56 16.74 -0.58
CA TYR A 201 6.00 15.98 -1.70
C TYR A 201 5.38 16.90 -2.75
N GLN A 202 5.82 16.75 -4.02
CA GLN A 202 5.29 17.50 -5.15
C GLN A 202 4.25 16.65 -5.88
N TYR A 203 3.06 17.20 -6.05
CA TYR A 203 2.02 16.60 -6.87
C TYR A 203 2.23 16.99 -8.34
N SER A 204 2.26 16.00 -9.23
CA SER A 204 2.18 16.20 -10.67
C SER A 204 0.78 16.61 -11.12
#